data_ea77af7860f71c280fd27afc15168882
#
_entry.id   ea77af7860f71c280fd27afc15168882
#
_cell.length_a   1.000
_cell.length_b   1.000
_cell.length_c   1.000
_cell.angle_alpha   90.00
_cell.angle_beta   90.00
_cell.angle_gamma   90.00
#
_symmetry.space_group_name_H-M   'P 1'
#
loop_
_entity.id
_entity.type
_entity.pdbx_description
1 polymer ?
#
loop_
_entity_poly.entity_id
_entity_poly.type
_entity_poly.pdbx_seq_one_letter_code
_entity_poly.pdbx_strand_id
1 'polypeptide(L)'
;MKQNITCPCGRGFSVVAEEEIDLDAAPEYIGKITGGSFMSFICPGCGKNHKPEFPVKLLWPSKKTTLEVLPEFDRGEFYRRKTGKPGVETIIGYPALADRVAVIRDGLEPAVIETLKYYFLLKAEENYPEQEIRIWYQGKNAGSVEFHLYGIRADEVAVTRVPMGVYEKTLADFREHPKGEVFTSLRVHSCLSVQNMFRPGAPK
;
A
#
# COMPACT_ATOMS: atom_id res chain seq x y z
N MET A 1 14.45 9.49 -14.04
CA MET A 1 15.01 10.73 -13.45
C MET A 1 16.32 10.44 -12.71
N LYS A 2 17.34 11.33 -12.83
CA LYS A 2 18.58 11.21 -12.03
C LYS A 2 18.36 11.77 -10.63
N GLN A 3 18.73 11.01 -9.59
CA GLN A 3 18.61 11.39 -8.19
C GLN A 3 19.94 11.22 -7.47
N ASN A 4 20.21 12.07 -6.49
CA ASN A 4 21.42 11.98 -5.68
C ASN A 4 21.07 11.47 -4.28
N ILE A 5 21.77 10.45 -3.82
CA ILE A 5 21.62 9.85 -2.51
C ILE A 5 22.88 10.11 -1.71
N THR A 6 22.75 10.55 -0.46
CA THR A 6 23.85 10.64 0.49
C THR A 6 23.76 9.47 1.46
N CYS A 7 24.77 8.61 1.48
CA CYS A 7 24.87 7.51 2.41
C CYS A 7 25.33 7.99 3.79
N PRO A 8 24.88 7.37 4.91
CA PRO A 8 25.43 7.66 6.23
C PRO A 8 26.95 7.48 6.37
N CYS A 9 27.61 6.77 5.45
CA CYS A 9 29.07 6.70 5.40
C CYS A 9 29.74 7.96 4.84
N GLY A 10 28.97 9.01 4.51
CA GLY A 10 29.43 10.27 3.92
C GLY A 10 29.51 10.26 2.39
N ARG A 11 29.34 9.12 1.72
CA ARG A 11 29.45 9.04 0.26
C ARG A 11 28.16 9.46 -0.42
N GLY A 12 28.25 10.47 -1.30
CA GLY A 12 27.21 10.80 -2.28
C GLY A 12 27.34 9.94 -3.54
N PHE A 13 26.20 9.53 -4.10
CA PHE A 13 26.15 8.81 -5.39
C PHE A 13 24.84 9.08 -6.12
N SER A 14 24.88 8.99 -7.44
CA SER A 14 23.71 9.22 -8.29
C SER A 14 23.06 7.89 -8.66
N VAL A 15 21.73 7.89 -8.68
CA VAL A 15 20.90 6.75 -9.10
C VAL A 15 19.94 7.20 -10.19
N VAL A 16 19.45 6.25 -10.97
CA VAL A 16 18.35 6.48 -11.91
C VAL A 16 17.08 5.91 -11.31
N ALA A 17 16.11 6.77 -11.04
CA ALA A 17 14.78 6.39 -10.60
C ALA A 17 13.82 6.45 -11.80
N GLU A 18 12.99 5.42 -11.94
CA GLU A 18 11.94 5.40 -12.96
C GLU A 18 10.83 6.38 -12.57
N GLU A 19 10.32 7.13 -13.55
CA GLU A 19 9.21 8.09 -13.35
C GLU A 19 7.85 7.50 -13.73
N GLU A 20 7.86 6.63 -14.74
CA GLU A 20 6.68 5.90 -15.19
C GLU A 20 7.07 4.48 -15.60
N ILE A 21 6.26 3.50 -15.20
CA ILE A 21 6.47 2.08 -15.49
C ILE A 21 5.15 1.49 -15.97
N ASP A 22 5.18 0.82 -17.10
CA ASP A 22 4.08 -0.03 -17.59
C ASP A 22 4.31 -1.47 -17.09
N LEU A 23 3.46 -1.95 -16.20
CA LEU A 23 3.57 -3.27 -15.57
C LEU A 23 3.22 -4.42 -16.53
N ASP A 24 2.53 -4.17 -17.63
CA ASP A 24 2.31 -5.17 -18.68
C ASP A 24 3.54 -5.30 -19.59
N ALA A 25 4.21 -4.18 -19.88
CA ALA A 25 5.42 -4.16 -20.67
C ALA A 25 6.67 -4.61 -19.89
N ALA A 26 6.69 -4.39 -18.57
CA ALA A 26 7.81 -4.71 -17.67
C ALA A 26 7.32 -5.47 -16.41
N PRO A 27 6.82 -6.69 -16.56
CA PRO A 27 6.20 -7.47 -15.48
C PRO A 27 7.15 -7.85 -14.34
N GLU A 28 8.47 -7.79 -14.54
CA GLU A 28 9.46 -8.03 -13.50
C GLU A 28 9.38 -6.99 -12.36
N TYR A 29 8.81 -5.80 -12.63
CA TYR A 29 8.60 -4.80 -11.58
C TYR A 29 7.54 -5.26 -10.56
N ILE A 30 6.57 -6.08 -10.94
CA ILE A 30 5.59 -6.65 -10.01
C ILE A 30 6.33 -7.42 -8.92
N GLY A 31 7.29 -8.29 -9.31
CA GLY A 31 8.11 -9.05 -8.38
C GLY A 31 9.03 -8.16 -7.52
N LYS A 32 9.64 -7.14 -8.12
CA LYS A 32 10.49 -6.17 -7.39
C LYS A 32 9.69 -5.39 -6.34
N ILE A 33 8.48 -4.94 -6.69
CA ILE A 33 7.59 -4.18 -5.80
C ILE A 33 7.14 -5.07 -4.65
N THR A 34 6.52 -6.22 -4.94
CA THR A 34 5.96 -7.11 -3.92
C THR A 34 7.04 -7.80 -3.07
N GLY A 35 8.24 -8.01 -3.63
CA GLY A 35 9.40 -8.56 -2.93
C GLY A 35 10.24 -7.51 -2.18
N GLY A 36 9.85 -6.22 -2.21
CA GLY A 36 10.50 -5.16 -1.46
C GLY A 36 11.90 -4.77 -1.96
N SER A 37 12.25 -5.13 -3.21
CA SER A 37 13.52 -4.71 -3.86
C SER A 37 13.35 -3.54 -4.82
N PHE A 38 12.13 -3.03 -4.97
CA PHE A 38 11.84 -1.87 -5.80
C PHE A 38 12.61 -0.63 -5.31
N MET A 39 13.23 0.09 -6.25
CA MET A 39 14.06 1.28 -5.96
C MET A 39 15.09 1.04 -4.86
N SER A 40 15.73 -0.13 -4.87
CA SER A 40 16.84 -0.46 -3.98
C SER A 40 18.17 -0.18 -4.62
N PHE A 41 19.04 0.58 -3.94
CA PHE A 41 20.32 1.05 -4.44
C PHE A 41 21.45 0.76 -3.46
N ILE A 42 22.54 0.18 -3.95
CA ILE A 42 23.70 -0.18 -3.12
C ILE A 42 24.70 0.97 -3.12
N CYS A 43 25.11 1.43 -1.94
CA CYS A 43 26.15 2.43 -1.81
C CYS A 43 27.50 1.87 -2.34
N PRO A 44 28.13 2.55 -3.30
CA PRO A 44 29.42 2.08 -3.86
C PRO A 44 30.61 2.23 -2.89
N GLY A 45 30.40 2.92 -1.75
CA GLY A 45 31.45 3.12 -0.75
C GLY A 45 31.44 2.07 0.38
N CYS A 46 30.28 1.66 0.85
CA CYS A 46 30.17 0.77 2.03
C CYS A 46 29.26 -0.44 1.82
N GLY A 47 28.69 -0.63 0.62
CA GLY A 47 27.80 -1.75 0.31
C GLY A 47 26.40 -1.68 0.96
N LYS A 48 26.09 -0.64 1.74
CA LYS A 48 24.77 -0.51 2.38
C LYS A 48 23.68 -0.34 1.33
N ASN A 49 22.59 -1.09 1.48
CA ASN A 49 21.41 -0.94 0.64
C ASN A 49 20.54 0.23 1.13
N HIS A 50 20.13 1.08 0.20
CA HIS A 50 19.24 2.22 0.40
C HIS A 50 17.94 1.99 -0.36
N LYS A 51 16.81 2.32 0.26
CA LYS A 51 15.47 2.25 -0.34
C LYS A 51 14.78 3.61 -0.22
N PRO A 52 15.29 4.64 -0.95
CA PRO A 52 14.62 5.92 -0.98
C PRO A 52 13.29 5.80 -1.71
N GLU A 53 12.31 6.56 -1.28
CA GLU A 53 11.05 6.66 -2.00
C GLU A 53 11.09 7.86 -2.94
N PHE A 54 10.77 7.61 -4.21
CA PHE A 54 10.61 8.63 -5.24
C PHE A 54 9.18 8.58 -5.78
N PRO A 55 8.62 9.71 -6.24
CA PRO A 55 7.35 9.69 -6.97
C PRO A 55 7.51 8.84 -8.23
N VAL A 56 6.54 7.96 -8.47
CA VAL A 56 6.49 7.14 -9.68
C VAL A 56 5.05 6.90 -10.08
N LYS A 57 4.80 6.85 -11.38
CA LYS A 57 3.49 6.48 -11.95
C LYS A 57 3.56 5.06 -12.49
N LEU A 58 2.64 4.21 -12.08
CA LEU A 58 2.51 2.85 -12.59
C LEU A 58 1.27 2.75 -13.47
N LEU A 59 1.46 2.22 -14.66
CA LEU A 59 0.40 1.86 -15.59
C LEU A 59 0.22 0.36 -15.55
N TRP A 60 -1.02 -0.10 -15.46
CA TRP A 60 -1.36 -1.51 -15.56
C TRP A 60 -2.58 -1.70 -16.47
N PRO A 61 -2.39 -1.56 -17.81
CA PRO A 61 -3.49 -1.52 -18.78
C PRO A 61 -4.40 -2.76 -18.72
N SER A 62 -3.85 -3.97 -18.61
CA SER A 62 -4.62 -5.21 -18.49
C SER A 62 -5.50 -5.27 -17.25
N LYS A 63 -5.18 -4.50 -16.21
CA LYS A 63 -5.94 -4.34 -14.97
C LYS A 63 -6.76 -3.04 -14.95
N LYS A 64 -6.73 -2.24 -16.03
CA LYS A 64 -7.39 -0.92 -16.13
C LYS A 64 -7.05 -0.01 -14.94
N THR A 65 -5.81 -0.07 -14.47
CA THR A 65 -5.34 0.61 -13.26
C THR A 65 -4.20 1.56 -13.57
N THR A 66 -4.26 2.75 -12.99
CA THR A 66 -3.17 3.71 -12.96
C THR A 66 -2.93 4.11 -11.51
N LEU A 67 -1.71 3.95 -11.03
CA LEU A 67 -1.30 4.30 -9.68
C LEU A 67 -0.32 5.48 -9.74
N GLU A 68 -0.59 6.55 -8.98
CA GLU A 68 0.35 7.63 -8.70
C GLU A 68 0.93 7.36 -7.30
N VAL A 69 2.22 7.04 -7.25
CA VAL A 69 2.89 6.71 -5.99
C VAL A 69 3.61 7.94 -5.47
N LEU A 70 3.31 8.32 -4.25
CA LEU A 70 3.98 9.41 -3.55
C LEU A 70 4.85 8.83 -2.42
N PRO A 71 6.01 9.44 -2.14
CA PRO A 71 6.79 9.14 -0.95
C PRO A 71 5.97 9.30 0.34
N GLU A 72 6.29 8.51 1.36
CA GLU A 72 5.67 8.64 2.68
C GLU A 72 5.82 10.06 3.26
N PHE A 73 6.95 10.70 2.99
CA PHE A 73 7.22 12.09 3.39
C PHE A 73 6.16 13.08 2.90
N ASP A 74 5.55 12.82 1.73
CA ASP A 74 4.55 13.71 1.12
C ASP A 74 3.12 13.47 1.65
N ARG A 75 2.92 12.53 2.57
CA ARG A 75 1.60 12.17 3.12
C ARG A 75 0.84 13.37 3.66
N GLY A 76 1.50 14.19 4.46
CA GLY A 76 0.88 15.38 5.07
C GLY A 76 0.45 16.43 4.03
N GLU A 77 1.22 16.58 2.96
CA GLU A 77 0.88 17.49 1.86
C GLU A 77 -0.29 16.94 1.05
N PHE A 78 -0.32 15.63 0.77
CA PHE A 78 -1.42 14.99 0.06
C PHE A 78 -2.77 15.24 0.76
N TYR A 79 -2.86 15.08 2.06
CA TYR A 79 -4.11 15.29 2.81
C TYR A 79 -4.54 16.76 2.87
N ARG A 80 -3.65 17.71 2.65
CA ARG A 80 -3.99 19.15 2.55
C ARG A 80 -4.50 19.54 1.17
N ARG A 81 -4.25 18.74 0.14
CA ARG A 81 -4.77 18.97 -1.22
C ARG A 81 -6.28 18.79 -1.23
N LYS A 82 -6.99 19.60 -2.03
CA LYS A 82 -8.47 19.57 -2.09
C LYS A 82 -9.03 18.61 -3.15
N THR A 83 -8.20 18.09 -4.04
CA THR A 83 -8.66 17.29 -5.20
C THR A 83 -7.66 16.17 -5.51
N GLY A 84 -8.19 15.01 -5.90
CA GLY A 84 -7.44 13.92 -6.55
C GLY A 84 -7.58 13.98 -8.07
N LYS A 85 -6.76 13.23 -8.80
CA LYS A 85 -6.87 13.11 -10.26
C LYS A 85 -7.91 12.03 -10.61
N PRO A 86 -8.93 12.32 -11.43
CA PRO A 86 -9.89 11.30 -11.87
C PRO A 86 -9.20 10.13 -12.59
N GLY A 87 -9.62 8.89 -12.29
CA GLY A 87 -9.10 7.68 -12.93
C GLY A 87 -7.69 7.26 -12.49
N VAL A 88 -7.09 7.97 -11.53
CA VAL A 88 -5.78 7.66 -10.96
C VAL A 88 -5.94 7.41 -9.48
N GLU A 89 -5.46 6.28 -9.00
CA GLU A 89 -5.39 5.99 -7.57
C GLU A 89 -4.04 6.47 -7.01
N THR A 90 -4.07 7.21 -5.90
CA THR A 90 -2.86 7.63 -5.21
C THR A 90 -2.49 6.63 -4.14
N ILE A 91 -1.25 6.17 -4.16
CA ILE A 91 -0.62 5.32 -3.14
C ILE A 91 0.45 6.12 -2.42
N ILE A 92 0.51 6.04 -1.10
CA ILE A 92 1.49 6.78 -0.30
C ILE A 92 2.40 5.80 0.44
N GLY A 93 3.69 5.84 0.08
CA GLY A 93 4.71 4.94 0.58
C GLY A 93 4.82 3.61 -0.16
N TYR A 94 6.04 3.09 -0.27
CA TYR A 94 6.32 1.84 -0.98
C TYR A 94 5.75 0.58 -0.30
N PRO A 95 5.61 0.52 1.05
CA PRO A 95 4.89 -0.59 1.67
C PRO A 95 3.43 -0.68 1.24
N ALA A 96 2.73 0.46 1.14
CA ALA A 96 1.35 0.50 0.62
C ALA A 96 1.27 0.16 -0.87
N LEU A 97 2.31 0.53 -1.65
CA LEU A 97 2.42 0.13 -3.04
C LEU A 97 2.56 -1.38 -3.19
N ALA A 98 3.46 -2.01 -2.42
CA ALA A 98 3.68 -3.46 -2.45
C ALA A 98 2.39 -4.22 -2.12
N ASP A 99 1.67 -3.78 -1.10
CA ASP A 99 0.38 -4.33 -0.69
C ASP A 99 -0.66 -4.20 -1.82
N ARG A 100 -0.81 -3.00 -2.40
CA ARG A 100 -1.78 -2.73 -3.48
C ARG A 100 -1.50 -3.55 -4.74
N VAL A 101 -0.25 -3.61 -5.15
CA VAL A 101 0.17 -4.38 -6.33
C VAL A 101 -0.07 -5.87 -6.10
N ALA A 102 0.19 -6.41 -4.91
CA ALA A 102 -0.10 -7.79 -4.57
C ALA A 102 -1.62 -8.10 -4.65
N VAL A 103 -2.47 -7.22 -4.11
CA VAL A 103 -3.93 -7.35 -4.16
C VAL A 103 -4.44 -7.39 -5.61
N ILE A 104 -3.98 -6.46 -6.45
CA ILE A 104 -4.38 -6.38 -7.87
C ILE A 104 -3.85 -7.57 -8.66
N ARG A 105 -2.60 -7.97 -8.45
CA ARG A 105 -1.98 -9.17 -9.06
C ARG A 105 -2.83 -10.41 -8.81
N ASP A 106 -3.28 -10.57 -7.58
CA ASP A 106 -4.05 -11.75 -7.16
C ASP A 106 -5.55 -11.65 -7.55
N GLY A 107 -5.94 -10.59 -8.28
CA GLY A 107 -7.30 -10.39 -8.81
C GLY A 107 -8.34 -10.13 -7.73
N LEU A 108 -7.93 -9.55 -6.61
CA LEU A 108 -8.83 -9.15 -5.51
C LEU A 108 -9.26 -7.69 -5.67
N GLU A 109 -10.45 -7.37 -5.15
CA GLU A 109 -10.98 -6.00 -5.14
C GLU A 109 -10.32 -5.18 -4.01
N PRO A 110 -9.58 -4.10 -4.33
CA PRO A 110 -8.89 -3.31 -3.32
C PRO A 110 -9.79 -2.75 -2.23
N ALA A 111 -10.99 -2.29 -2.57
CA ALA A 111 -11.92 -1.74 -1.58
C ALA A 111 -12.36 -2.79 -0.55
N VAL A 112 -12.55 -4.03 -0.99
CA VAL A 112 -12.88 -5.15 -0.10
C VAL A 112 -11.72 -5.49 0.82
N ILE A 113 -10.50 -5.52 0.29
CA ILE A 113 -9.30 -5.79 1.10
C ILE A 113 -9.10 -4.71 2.15
N GLU A 114 -9.22 -3.42 1.80
CA GLU A 114 -9.12 -2.32 2.77
C GLU A 114 -10.24 -2.38 3.84
N THR A 115 -11.45 -2.81 3.47
CA THR A 115 -12.55 -3.02 4.40
C THR A 115 -12.25 -4.15 5.39
N LEU A 116 -11.70 -5.28 4.92
CA LEU A 116 -11.30 -6.36 5.81
C LEU A 116 -10.18 -5.92 6.77
N LYS A 117 -9.20 -5.17 6.28
CA LYS A 117 -8.15 -4.58 7.13
C LYS A 117 -8.75 -3.65 8.19
N TYR A 118 -9.74 -2.84 7.83
CA TYR A 118 -10.42 -1.93 8.76
C TYR A 118 -11.01 -2.68 9.95
N TYR A 119 -11.78 -3.75 9.71
CA TYR A 119 -12.38 -4.54 10.80
C TYR A 119 -11.33 -5.20 11.69
N PHE A 120 -10.20 -5.65 11.13
CA PHE A 120 -9.11 -6.18 11.95
C PHE A 120 -8.43 -5.12 12.79
N LEU A 121 -8.20 -3.94 12.24
CA LEU A 121 -7.57 -2.84 12.99
C LEU A 121 -8.48 -2.34 14.11
N LEU A 122 -9.80 -2.21 13.87
CA LEU A 122 -10.75 -1.88 14.93
C LEU A 122 -10.64 -2.85 16.10
N LYS A 123 -10.69 -4.16 15.81
CA LYS A 123 -10.56 -5.18 16.84
C LYS A 123 -9.19 -5.20 17.51
N ALA A 124 -8.14 -4.87 16.77
CA ALA A 124 -6.80 -4.81 17.32
C ALA A 124 -6.64 -3.58 18.23
N GLU A 125 -7.19 -2.41 17.90
CA GLU A 125 -7.19 -1.22 18.76
C GLU A 125 -7.98 -1.44 20.08
N GLU A 126 -9.10 -2.17 20.03
CA GLU A 126 -9.84 -2.53 21.23
C GLU A 126 -8.98 -3.34 22.22
N ASN A 127 -8.14 -4.23 21.72
CA ASN A 127 -7.30 -5.11 22.53
C ASN A 127 -5.93 -4.51 22.87
N TYR A 128 -5.42 -3.60 22.04
CA TYR A 128 -4.08 -3.01 22.12
C TYR A 128 -4.11 -1.50 21.84
N PRO A 129 -4.81 -0.69 22.65
CA PRO A 129 -5.12 0.72 22.35
C PRO A 129 -3.89 1.64 22.30
N GLU A 130 -2.76 1.22 22.88
CA GLU A 130 -1.52 2.01 22.92
C GLU A 130 -0.51 1.61 21.82
N GLN A 131 -0.86 0.65 20.97
CA GLN A 131 0.03 0.10 19.95
C GLN A 131 -0.26 0.70 18.57
N GLU A 132 0.79 1.08 17.86
CA GLU A 132 0.69 1.45 16.43
C GLU A 132 0.66 0.18 15.58
N ILE A 133 -0.53 -0.33 15.29
CA ILE A 133 -0.71 -1.57 14.55
C ILE A 133 -0.81 -1.28 13.05
N ARG A 134 -0.03 -2.02 12.27
CA ARG A 134 -0.07 -1.99 10.80
C ARG A 134 -0.47 -3.34 10.26
N ILE A 135 -1.33 -3.35 9.24
CA ILE A 135 -1.82 -4.56 8.60
C ILE A 135 -1.53 -4.55 7.10
N TRP A 136 -1.00 -5.66 6.60
CA TRP A 136 -0.65 -5.82 5.20
C TRP A 136 -1.23 -7.11 4.64
N TYR A 137 -1.73 -7.04 3.40
CA TYR A 137 -2.11 -8.22 2.64
C TYR A 137 -0.86 -9.03 2.27
N GLN A 138 -0.90 -10.33 2.49
CA GLN A 138 0.24 -11.22 2.24
C GLN A 138 0.01 -12.15 1.05
N GLY A 139 -1.21 -12.56 0.85
CA GLY A 139 -1.55 -13.46 -0.25
C GLY A 139 -2.93 -14.08 -0.10
N LYS A 140 -3.29 -14.87 -1.10
CA LYS A 140 -4.48 -15.71 -1.04
C LYS A 140 -4.14 -17.15 -1.43
N ASN A 141 -4.92 -18.06 -0.93
CA ASN A 141 -5.01 -19.46 -1.40
C ASN A 141 -6.46 -19.80 -1.74
N ALA A 142 -6.73 -21.08 -2.07
CA ALA A 142 -8.08 -21.50 -2.45
C ALA A 142 -9.13 -21.29 -1.35
N GLY A 143 -8.72 -21.24 -0.08
CA GLY A 143 -9.64 -21.20 1.07
C GLY A 143 -9.64 -19.89 1.83
N SER A 144 -8.65 -19.02 1.69
CA SER A 144 -8.50 -17.83 2.52
C SER A 144 -7.64 -16.73 1.92
N VAL A 145 -7.85 -15.52 2.46
CA VAL A 145 -7.01 -14.33 2.29
C VAL A 145 -6.18 -14.16 3.56
N GLU A 146 -4.87 -13.97 3.44
CA GLU A 146 -3.95 -13.85 4.57
C GLU A 146 -3.47 -12.42 4.74
N PHE A 147 -3.44 -11.97 6.01
CA PHE A 147 -2.92 -10.68 6.43
C PHE A 147 -1.89 -10.84 7.53
N HIS A 148 -0.86 -9.99 7.50
CA HIS A 148 0.13 -9.87 8.56
C HIS A 148 -0.08 -8.56 9.32
N LEU A 149 -0.10 -8.64 10.65
CA LEU A 149 -0.22 -7.50 11.56
C LEU A 149 1.10 -7.31 12.30
N TYR A 150 1.60 -6.09 12.27
CA TYR A 150 2.83 -5.66 12.92
C TYR A 150 2.50 -4.66 14.02
N GLY A 151 3.34 -4.59 15.05
CA GLY A 151 3.24 -3.62 16.12
C GLY A 151 2.41 -4.09 17.31
N ILE A 152 1.80 -5.28 17.30
CA ILE A 152 1.13 -5.86 18.47
C ILE A 152 2.14 -6.22 19.54
N ARG A 153 3.26 -6.83 19.16
CA ARG A 153 4.42 -7.12 20.01
C ARG A 153 5.69 -6.80 19.25
N ALA A 154 6.73 -6.41 20.00
CA ALA A 154 8.05 -6.20 19.43
C ALA A 154 8.56 -7.51 18.82
N ASP A 155 9.14 -7.41 17.61
CA ASP A 155 9.76 -8.52 16.88
C ASP A 155 8.85 -9.72 16.52
N GLU A 156 7.51 -9.59 16.70
CA GLU A 156 6.53 -10.60 16.31
C GLU A 156 5.62 -10.08 15.19
N VAL A 157 5.22 -11.00 14.30
CA VAL A 157 4.23 -10.77 13.25
C VAL A 157 3.03 -11.66 13.55
N ALA A 158 1.88 -11.05 13.82
CA ALA A 158 0.65 -11.79 13.96
C ALA A 158 0.08 -12.09 12.56
N VAL A 159 -0.34 -13.34 12.35
CA VAL A 159 -0.92 -13.79 11.08
C VAL A 159 -2.41 -14.03 11.28
N THR A 160 -3.23 -13.43 10.43
CA THR A 160 -4.67 -13.69 10.41
C THR A 160 -5.13 -14.14 9.03
N ARG A 161 -6.13 -15.02 8.99
CA ARG A 161 -6.71 -15.55 7.77
C ARG A 161 -8.21 -15.32 7.75
N VAL A 162 -8.68 -14.78 6.64
CA VAL A 162 -10.10 -14.58 6.36
C VAL A 162 -10.55 -15.68 5.41
N PRO A 163 -11.54 -16.49 5.77
CA PRO A 163 -12.13 -17.44 4.83
C PRO A 163 -12.59 -16.75 3.54
N MET A 164 -12.38 -17.40 2.39
CA MET A 164 -12.75 -16.82 1.09
C MET A 164 -14.24 -16.44 1.02
N GLY A 165 -15.12 -17.22 1.66
CA GLY A 165 -16.56 -16.91 1.73
C GLY A 165 -16.86 -15.58 2.43
N VAL A 166 -16.03 -15.12 3.39
CA VAL A 166 -16.17 -13.79 4.00
C VAL A 166 -15.76 -12.71 3.02
N TYR A 167 -14.65 -12.90 2.30
CA TYR A 167 -14.24 -11.99 1.23
C TYR A 167 -15.34 -11.86 0.16
N GLU A 168 -15.89 -12.98 -0.32
CA GLU A 168 -16.94 -13.01 -1.35
C GLU A 168 -18.21 -12.32 -0.89
N LYS A 169 -18.61 -12.49 0.37
CA LYS A 169 -19.75 -11.78 0.97
C LYS A 169 -19.51 -10.27 1.00
N THR A 170 -18.33 -9.84 1.43
CA THR A 170 -17.95 -8.40 1.44
C THR A 170 -17.87 -7.84 0.02
N LEU A 171 -17.41 -8.64 -0.95
CA LEU A 171 -17.39 -8.25 -2.36
C LEU A 171 -18.81 -8.09 -2.93
N ALA A 172 -19.73 -8.97 -2.58
CA ALA A 172 -21.14 -8.85 -2.98
C ALA A 172 -21.76 -7.58 -2.41
N ASP A 173 -21.55 -7.29 -1.13
CA ASP A 173 -22.01 -6.06 -0.48
C ASP A 173 -21.41 -4.80 -1.14
N PHE A 174 -20.10 -4.80 -1.43
CA PHE A 174 -19.47 -3.71 -2.17
C PHE A 174 -20.08 -3.48 -3.55
N ARG A 175 -20.41 -4.54 -4.28
CA ARG A 175 -21.03 -4.44 -5.61
C ARG A 175 -22.46 -3.90 -5.56
N GLU A 176 -23.21 -4.27 -4.54
CA GLU A 176 -24.58 -3.82 -4.33
C GLU A 176 -24.61 -2.38 -3.76
N HIS A 177 -23.68 -2.06 -2.85
CA HIS A 177 -23.61 -0.79 -2.14
C HIS A 177 -22.23 -0.12 -2.26
N PRO A 178 -21.74 0.23 -3.49
CA PRO A 178 -20.37 0.76 -3.65
C PRO A 178 -20.15 2.13 -2.99
N LYS A 179 -21.23 2.81 -2.60
CA LYS A 179 -21.23 4.08 -1.86
C LYS A 179 -21.57 3.89 -0.37
N GLY A 180 -21.56 2.66 0.13
CA GLY A 180 -21.74 2.38 1.54
C GLY A 180 -20.73 3.14 2.41
N GLU A 181 -21.12 3.50 3.63
CA GLU A 181 -20.34 4.36 4.52
C GLU A 181 -18.91 3.86 4.72
N VAL A 182 -18.73 2.57 4.98
CA VAL A 182 -17.39 1.98 5.18
C VAL A 182 -16.52 2.16 3.94
N PHE A 183 -17.05 1.86 2.74
CA PHE A 183 -16.28 1.94 1.51
C PHE A 183 -15.90 3.38 1.12
N THR A 184 -16.78 4.34 1.43
CA THR A 184 -16.51 5.76 1.16
C THR A 184 -15.56 6.36 2.17
N SER A 185 -15.64 5.97 3.44
CA SER A 185 -14.76 6.47 4.51
C SER A 185 -13.31 6.03 4.36
N LEU A 186 -13.07 4.87 3.72
CA LEU A 186 -11.74 4.39 3.36
C LEU A 186 -11.07 5.22 2.26
N ARG A 187 -11.79 6.13 1.61
CA ARG A 187 -11.29 6.93 0.49
C ARG A 187 -11.16 8.40 0.86
N VAL A 188 -9.97 8.94 0.67
CA VAL A 188 -9.70 10.38 0.76
C VAL A 188 -9.10 10.84 -0.56
N HIS A 189 -9.80 11.72 -1.26
CA HIS A 189 -9.46 12.11 -2.64
C HIS A 189 -9.31 10.87 -3.54
N SER A 190 -8.13 10.66 -4.10
CA SER A 190 -7.78 9.50 -4.94
C SER A 190 -7.09 8.37 -4.17
N CYS A 191 -6.88 8.50 -2.85
CA CYS A 191 -6.24 7.46 -2.04
C CYS A 191 -7.29 6.59 -1.34
N LEU A 192 -7.27 5.29 -1.64
CA LEU A 192 -8.04 4.27 -0.96
C LEU A 192 -7.12 3.55 0.03
N SER A 193 -7.34 3.71 1.32
CA SER A 193 -6.51 3.08 2.35
C SER A 193 -7.22 3.02 3.69
N VAL A 194 -7.05 1.93 4.40
CA VAL A 194 -7.51 1.80 5.79
C VAL A 194 -6.88 2.86 6.72
N GLN A 195 -5.67 3.33 6.41
CA GLN A 195 -5.01 4.39 7.17
C GLN A 195 -5.78 5.72 7.17
N ASN A 196 -6.68 5.93 6.20
CA ASN A 196 -7.54 7.10 6.16
C ASN A 196 -8.50 7.17 7.35
N MET A 197 -8.87 6.01 7.94
CA MET A 197 -9.77 5.88 9.09
C MET A 197 -9.06 6.15 10.43
N PHE A 198 -7.75 5.92 10.50
CA PHE A 198 -6.95 6.00 11.73
C PHE A 198 -6.03 7.24 11.77
N ARG A 199 -6.19 8.17 10.85
CA ARG A 199 -5.42 9.42 10.85
C ARG A 199 -5.93 10.40 11.92
N PRO A 200 -5.08 11.29 12.47
CA PRO A 200 -5.53 12.38 13.32
C PRO A 200 -6.61 13.22 12.62
N GLY A 201 -7.78 13.38 13.26
CA GLY A 201 -8.91 14.15 12.70
C GLY A 201 -9.76 13.37 11.69
N ALA A 202 -9.59 12.06 11.55
CA ALA A 202 -10.56 11.23 10.82
C ALA A 202 -11.91 11.21 11.57
N PRO A 203 -13.06 11.16 10.88
CA PRO A 203 -14.33 10.92 11.53
C PRO A 203 -14.30 9.53 12.20
N LYS A 204 -14.72 9.50 13.46
CA LYS A 204 -14.87 8.23 14.20
C LYS A 204 -16.22 7.63 13.90
#